data_8316fb1ae8349f94986e9c9fe3f238fc
#
_entry.id   8316fb1ae8349f94986e9c9fe3f238fc
#
_cell.length_a   1.000
_cell.length_b   1.000
_cell.length_c   1.000
_cell.angle_alpha   90.00
_cell.angle_beta   90.00
_cell.angle_gamma   90.00
#
_symmetry.space_group_name_H-M   'P 1'
#
loop_
_entity.id
_entity.type
_entity.pdbx_description
1 polymer ?
#
loop_
_entity_poly.entity_id
_entity_poly.type
_entity_poly.pdbx_seq_one_letter_code
_entity_poly.pdbx_strand_id
1 'polypeptide(L)'
;MKSQVREHLLKKTLLFAFVAFLILLFLSFNSGAEEKADYEIQAALGQFVKRAVHLTEDTVDVQKHVRNWPRPEFRNKWSKRTYEMQNIKVRVRKTNDQSHPYKGTVFGVSRIRTQGPFDTKKTALSAYIMTQNPTFTRAAFKLLYVLEDGKWVLEEGQLAPFDEGTGRQGSWKPIWSPYHGGTRDRRWGLIYEYWAK
;
A
#
# COMPACT_ATOMS: atom_id res chain seq x y z
N MET A 1 -28.14 16.34 65.96
CA MET A 1 -28.66 16.10 64.60
C MET A 1 -27.76 16.71 63.46
N LYS A 2 -27.21 17.90 63.59
CA LYS A 2 -26.37 18.51 62.49
C LYS A 2 -25.05 17.78 62.15
N SER A 3 -24.45 17.08 63.09
CA SER A 3 -23.19 16.35 62.92
C SER A 3 -23.35 15.10 62.02
N GLN A 4 -24.38 14.30 62.20
CA GLN A 4 -24.62 13.06 61.45
C GLN A 4 -24.93 13.32 59.95
N VAL A 5 -25.64 14.40 59.66
CA VAL A 5 -25.97 14.79 58.28
C VAL A 5 -24.68 15.18 57.50
N ARG A 6 -23.76 15.87 58.19
CA ARG A 6 -22.48 16.31 57.59
C ARG A 6 -21.57 15.13 57.27
N GLU A 7 -21.54 14.13 58.16
CA GLU A 7 -20.73 12.92 57.96
C GLU A 7 -21.27 12.05 56.80
N HIS A 8 -22.58 11.98 56.65
CA HIS A 8 -23.23 11.24 55.57
C HIS A 8 -23.02 11.92 54.20
N LEU A 9 -23.03 13.26 54.15
CA LEU A 9 -22.73 14.02 52.97
C LEU A 9 -21.27 13.83 52.57
N LEU A 10 -20.33 13.89 53.50
CA LEU A 10 -18.89 13.69 53.24
C LEU A 10 -18.58 12.30 52.65
N LYS A 11 -19.21 11.25 53.22
CA LYS A 11 -19.07 9.87 52.73
C LYS A 11 -19.60 9.70 51.30
N LYS A 12 -20.72 10.33 50.96
CA LYS A 12 -21.29 10.31 49.60
C LYS A 12 -20.36 11.06 48.61
N THR A 13 -19.85 12.21 48.98
CA THR A 13 -18.95 13.01 48.12
C THR A 13 -17.63 12.27 47.86
N LEU A 14 -17.04 11.62 48.87
CA LEU A 14 -15.86 10.79 48.76
C LEU A 14 -16.12 9.56 47.85
N LEU A 15 -17.25 8.92 47.97
CA LEU A 15 -17.64 7.79 47.11
C LEU A 15 -17.78 8.22 45.64
N PHE A 16 -18.44 9.35 45.38
CA PHE A 16 -18.56 9.89 44.02
C PHE A 16 -17.22 10.29 43.44
N ALA A 17 -16.33 10.90 44.19
CA ALA A 17 -14.98 11.26 43.75
C ALA A 17 -14.16 10.01 43.43
N PHE A 18 -14.28 8.95 44.25
CA PHE A 18 -13.59 7.69 44.02
C PHE A 18 -14.09 6.96 42.76
N VAL A 19 -15.41 6.90 42.56
CA VAL A 19 -16.01 6.31 41.35
C VAL A 19 -15.62 7.10 40.08
N ALA A 20 -15.65 8.45 40.15
CA ALA A 20 -15.21 9.29 39.03
C ALA A 20 -13.73 9.09 38.72
N PHE A 21 -12.86 8.94 39.72
CA PHE A 21 -11.44 8.65 39.57
C PHE A 21 -11.22 7.26 38.94
N LEU A 22 -11.95 6.24 39.34
CA LEU A 22 -11.89 4.91 38.72
C LEU A 22 -12.32 4.94 37.24
N ILE A 23 -13.40 5.68 36.93
CA ILE A 23 -13.84 5.85 35.52
C ILE A 23 -12.77 6.55 34.69
N LEU A 24 -12.15 7.62 35.20
CA LEU A 24 -11.04 8.33 34.52
C LEU A 24 -9.82 7.43 34.32
N LEU A 25 -9.45 6.63 35.32
CA LEU A 25 -8.40 5.63 35.19
C LEU A 25 -8.73 4.58 34.10
N PHE A 26 -9.95 4.05 34.10
CA PHE A 26 -10.39 3.07 33.09
C PHE A 26 -10.36 3.66 31.68
N LEU A 27 -10.80 4.91 31.50
CA LEU A 27 -10.75 5.60 30.21
C LEU A 27 -9.31 5.85 29.75
N SER A 28 -8.40 6.21 30.67
CA SER A 28 -6.99 6.43 30.36
C SER A 28 -6.25 5.14 29.97
N PHE A 29 -6.55 4.02 30.63
CA PHE A 29 -5.98 2.72 30.27
C PHE A 29 -6.46 2.23 28.91
N ASN A 30 -7.75 2.42 28.60
CA ASN A 30 -8.31 2.01 27.30
C ASN A 30 -7.76 2.85 26.15
N SER A 31 -7.58 4.18 26.33
CA SER A 31 -7.03 5.03 25.27
C SER A 31 -5.58 4.67 24.90
N GLY A 32 -4.75 4.36 25.89
CA GLY A 32 -3.37 3.95 25.64
C GLY A 32 -3.23 2.58 24.93
N ALA A 33 -4.12 1.64 25.27
CA ALA A 33 -4.15 0.33 24.63
C ALA A 33 -4.63 0.43 23.17
N GLU A 34 -5.61 1.29 22.89
CA GLU A 34 -6.14 1.53 21.56
C GLU A 34 -5.10 2.22 20.65
N GLU A 35 -4.43 3.25 21.15
CA GLU A 35 -3.36 3.95 20.42
C GLU A 35 -2.19 3.01 20.08
N LYS A 36 -1.81 2.12 20.99
CA LYS A 36 -0.79 1.11 20.75
C LYS A 36 -1.22 0.12 19.68
N ALA A 37 -2.48 -0.35 19.71
CA ALA A 37 -3.01 -1.24 18.68
C ALA A 37 -3.04 -0.58 17.30
N ASP A 38 -3.46 0.67 17.20
CA ASP A 38 -3.46 1.44 15.95
C ASP A 38 -2.06 1.61 15.39
N TYR A 39 -1.05 1.87 16.24
CA TYR A 39 0.34 1.95 15.85
C TYR A 39 0.87 0.61 15.31
N GLU A 40 0.59 -0.50 15.99
CA GLU A 40 1.01 -1.84 15.56
C GLU A 40 0.40 -2.22 14.21
N ILE A 41 -0.88 -1.89 13.98
CA ILE A 41 -1.56 -2.13 12.71
C ILE A 41 -0.96 -1.29 11.58
N GLN A 42 -0.65 -0.03 11.84
CA GLN A 42 0.03 0.83 10.86
C GLN A 42 1.45 0.34 10.56
N ALA A 43 2.19 -0.07 11.58
CA ALA A 43 3.54 -0.63 11.43
C ALA A 43 3.52 -1.92 10.61
N ALA A 44 2.54 -2.80 10.82
CA ALA A 44 2.38 -4.05 10.06
C ALA A 44 2.17 -3.79 8.56
N LEU A 45 1.29 -2.83 8.19
CA LEU A 45 1.13 -2.44 6.77
C LEU A 45 2.42 -1.84 6.23
N GLY A 46 3.11 -1.00 7.00
CA GLY A 46 4.39 -0.41 6.60
C GLY A 46 5.47 -1.45 6.30
N GLN A 47 5.59 -2.48 7.15
CA GLN A 47 6.52 -3.60 6.93
C GLN A 47 6.16 -4.44 5.70
N PHE A 48 4.87 -4.75 5.53
CA PHE A 48 4.38 -5.44 4.34
C PHE A 48 4.73 -4.68 3.06
N VAL A 49 4.45 -3.37 3.02
CA VAL A 49 4.77 -2.50 1.88
C VAL A 49 6.27 -2.44 1.61
N LYS A 50 7.10 -2.30 2.65
CA LYS A 50 8.57 -2.30 2.51
C LYS A 50 9.08 -3.59 1.87
N ARG A 51 8.55 -4.74 2.27
CA ARG A 51 8.88 -6.04 1.67
C ARG A 51 8.42 -6.11 0.21
N ALA A 52 7.20 -5.67 -0.10
CA ALA A 52 6.67 -5.67 -1.46
C ALA A 52 7.49 -4.76 -2.39
N VAL A 53 7.93 -3.59 -1.93
CA VAL A 53 8.85 -2.70 -2.65
C VAL A 53 10.14 -3.42 -2.98
N HIS A 54 10.80 -4.01 -1.98
CA HIS A 54 12.07 -4.72 -2.16
C HIS A 54 11.94 -5.86 -3.19
N LEU A 55 10.92 -6.72 -3.05
CA LEU A 55 10.68 -7.80 -4.00
C LEU A 55 10.40 -7.30 -5.42
N THR A 56 9.73 -6.15 -5.54
CA THR A 56 9.45 -5.52 -6.84
C THR A 56 10.72 -4.99 -7.50
N GLU A 57 11.59 -4.32 -6.74
CA GLU A 57 12.84 -3.73 -7.24
C GLU A 57 13.87 -4.81 -7.60
N ASP A 58 13.88 -5.93 -6.88
CA ASP A 58 14.74 -7.08 -7.18
C ASP A 58 14.26 -7.87 -8.41
N THR A 59 13.04 -7.59 -8.90
CA THR A 59 12.45 -8.33 -10.01
C THR A 59 13.01 -7.85 -11.35
N VAL A 60 13.47 -8.81 -12.13
CA VAL A 60 13.84 -8.62 -13.54
C VAL A 60 12.83 -9.35 -14.41
N ASP A 61 12.02 -8.59 -15.15
CA ASP A 61 11.05 -9.14 -16.10
C ASP A 61 11.62 -9.15 -17.51
N VAL A 62 11.48 -10.30 -18.20
CA VAL A 62 11.91 -10.46 -19.59
C VAL A 62 10.70 -10.88 -20.41
N GLN A 63 10.26 -9.99 -21.28
CA GLN A 63 9.05 -10.16 -22.08
C GLN A 63 9.33 -10.23 -23.57
N LYS A 64 8.69 -11.21 -24.27
CA LYS A 64 8.63 -11.25 -25.72
C LYS A 64 7.44 -10.42 -26.23
N HIS A 65 7.71 -9.53 -27.16
CA HIS A 65 6.65 -8.72 -27.78
C HIS A 65 6.06 -9.43 -29.00
N VAL A 66 4.76 -9.25 -29.19
CA VAL A 66 4.02 -9.85 -30.30
C VAL A 66 4.35 -9.17 -31.63
N ARG A 67 4.00 -9.85 -32.76
CA ARG A 67 4.27 -9.36 -34.11
C ARG A 67 3.65 -7.98 -34.41
N ASN A 68 2.52 -7.67 -33.86
CA ASN A 68 1.79 -6.40 -34.05
C ASN A 68 2.00 -5.40 -32.90
N TRP A 69 3.11 -5.52 -32.16
CA TRP A 69 3.44 -4.55 -31.11
C TRP A 69 3.51 -3.12 -31.68
N PRO A 70 3.00 -2.10 -30.96
CA PRO A 70 2.93 -0.72 -31.46
C PRO A 70 4.29 -0.13 -31.90
N ARG A 71 5.38 -0.53 -31.21
CA ARG A 71 6.74 -0.13 -31.55
C ARG A 71 7.38 -1.17 -32.48
N PRO A 72 7.60 -0.86 -33.78
CA PRO A 72 8.07 -1.83 -34.78
C PRO A 72 9.39 -2.51 -34.41
N GLU A 73 10.31 -1.78 -33.80
CA GLU A 73 11.63 -2.26 -33.38
C GLU A 73 11.57 -3.39 -32.34
N PHE A 74 10.50 -3.47 -31.57
CA PHE A 74 10.29 -4.52 -30.57
C PHE A 74 9.47 -5.71 -31.07
N ARG A 75 8.96 -5.68 -32.30
CA ARG A 75 8.13 -6.77 -32.86
C ARG A 75 8.91 -8.07 -32.91
N ASN A 76 8.35 -9.14 -32.31
CA ASN A 76 8.97 -10.46 -32.15
C ASN A 76 10.31 -10.47 -31.38
N LYS A 77 10.68 -9.35 -30.75
CA LYS A 77 11.90 -9.22 -29.96
C LYS A 77 11.61 -9.32 -28.49
N TRP A 78 12.66 -9.44 -27.71
CA TRP A 78 12.60 -9.48 -26.25
C TRP A 78 12.96 -8.10 -25.67
N SER A 79 12.36 -7.78 -24.52
CA SER A 79 12.80 -6.66 -23.70
C SER A 79 13.05 -7.12 -22.27
N LYS A 80 13.94 -6.42 -21.59
CA LYS A 80 14.20 -6.56 -20.15
C LYS A 80 13.62 -5.35 -19.42
N ARG A 81 12.93 -5.59 -18.31
CA ARG A 81 12.37 -4.55 -17.47
C ARG A 81 12.90 -4.65 -16.07
N THR A 82 13.17 -3.52 -15.48
CA THR A 82 13.47 -3.35 -14.06
C THR A 82 12.56 -2.28 -13.49
N TYR A 83 12.32 -2.36 -12.20
CA TYR A 83 11.35 -1.53 -11.49
C TYR A 83 12.06 -0.74 -10.40
N GLU A 84 11.63 0.48 -10.20
CA GLU A 84 12.06 1.36 -9.12
C GLU A 84 10.81 1.97 -8.51
N MET A 85 10.68 1.89 -7.19
CA MET A 85 9.53 2.41 -6.45
C MET A 85 9.91 3.67 -5.70
N GLN A 86 9.19 4.75 -5.93
CA GLN A 86 9.51 6.07 -5.40
C GLN A 86 8.33 6.68 -4.65
N ASN A 87 8.62 7.57 -3.70
CA ASN A 87 7.63 8.38 -2.99
C ASN A 87 6.51 7.55 -2.33
N ILE A 88 6.87 6.40 -1.76
CA ILE A 88 5.91 5.51 -1.10
C ILE A 88 5.36 6.17 0.16
N LYS A 89 4.04 6.27 0.23
CA LYS A 89 3.30 6.79 1.38
C LYS A 89 2.27 5.77 1.81
N VAL A 90 2.28 5.44 3.09
CA VAL A 90 1.34 4.51 3.71
C VAL A 90 0.46 5.28 4.67
N ARG A 91 -0.85 5.08 4.59
CA ARG A 91 -1.83 5.66 5.52
C ARG A 91 -2.78 4.57 5.96
N VAL A 92 -3.02 4.49 7.25
CA VAL A 92 -4.05 3.62 7.84
C VAL A 92 -5.10 4.51 8.47
N ARG A 93 -6.36 4.14 8.34
CA ARG A 93 -7.48 4.79 9.02
C ARG A 93 -8.40 3.74 9.62
N LYS A 94 -8.90 4.02 10.79
CA LYS A 94 -9.97 3.27 11.42
C LYS A 94 -11.29 3.54 10.68
N THR A 95 -12.15 2.55 10.59
CA THR A 95 -13.47 2.66 9.95
C THR A 95 -14.55 2.30 10.96
N ASN A 96 -15.80 2.65 10.66
CA ASN A 96 -16.96 2.22 11.45
C ASN A 96 -17.50 0.85 11.00
N ASP A 97 -16.87 0.22 10.01
CA ASP A 97 -17.23 -1.09 9.51
C ASP A 97 -16.63 -2.17 10.41
N GLN A 98 -17.49 -2.95 11.07
CA GLN A 98 -17.03 -4.02 11.96
C GLN A 98 -16.33 -5.16 11.24
N SER A 99 -16.68 -5.42 9.98
CA SER A 99 -16.04 -6.45 9.16
C SER A 99 -14.63 -6.01 8.71
N HIS A 100 -14.43 -4.70 8.51
CA HIS A 100 -13.16 -4.14 8.06
C HIS A 100 -12.79 -2.92 8.92
N PRO A 101 -12.39 -3.13 10.18
CA PRO A 101 -12.19 -2.05 11.15
C PRO A 101 -11.08 -1.08 10.75
N TYR A 102 -10.18 -1.50 9.85
CA TYR A 102 -9.10 -0.66 9.33
C TYR A 102 -9.02 -0.73 7.81
N LYS A 103 -8.79 0.43 7.20
CA LYS A 103 -8.46 0.56 5.77
C LYS A 103 -7.08 1.19 5.61
N GLY A 104 -6.26 0.54 4.78
CA GLY A 104 -4.94 1.00 4.40
C GLY A 104 -4.93 1.61 3.01
N THR A 105 -4.17 2.68 2.81
CA THR A 105 -3.94 3.25 1.49
C THR A 105 -2.44 3.40 1.28
N VAL A 106 -1.96 2.86 0.17
CA VAL A 106 -0.57 2.99 -0.26
C VAL A 106 -0.53 3.78 -1.56
N PHE A 107 0.25 4.85 -1.58
CA PHE A 107 0.53 5.65 -2.76
C PHE A 107 2.00 5.55 -3.11
N GLY A 108 2.32 5.63 -4.38
CA GLY A 108 3.69 5.71 -4.84
C GLY A 108 3.79 6.02 -6.33
N VAL A 109 5.02 6.12 -6.80
CA VAL A 109 5.35 6.22 -8.22
C VAL A 109 6.22 5.03 -8.58
N SER A 110 5.81 4.26 -9.57
CA SER A 110 6.65 3.23 -10.16
C SER A 110 7.35 3.79 -11.40
N ARG A 111 8.64 3.55 -11.47
CA ARG A 111 9.48 3.85 -12.63
C ARG A 111 9.91 2.54 -13.25
N ILE A 112 9.43 2.27 -14.46
CA ILE A 112 9.75 1.05 -15.20
C ILE A 112 10.82 1.41 -16.22
N ARG A 113 11.98 0.82 -16.09
CA ARG A 113 13.06 0.91 -17.06
C ARG A 113 12.94 -0.25 -18.03
N THR A 114 12.78 0.04 -19.32
CA THR A 114 12.74 -0.96 -20.39
C THR A 114 13.99 -0.86 -21.26
N GLN A 115 14.67 -2.00 -21.44
CA GLN A 115 15.82 -2.15 -22.30
C GLN A 115 15.51 -3.13 -23.43
N GLY A 116 16.13 -2.96 -24.57
CA GLY A 116 15.97 -3.75 -25.77
C GLY A 116 15.87 -2.85 -26.99
N PRO A 117 15.55 -3.44 -28.16
CA PRO A 117 15.15 -4.84 -28.38
C PRO A 117 16.30 -5.85 -28.33
N PHE A 118 16.02 -7.07 -27.90
CA PHE A 118 16.95 -8.21 -27.92
C PHE A 118 16.40 -9.34 -28.79
N ASP A 119 17.28 -10.06 -29.49
CA ASP A 119 16.87 -11.15 -30.39
C ASP A 119 16.43 -12.39 -29.61
N THR A 120 17.05 -12.69 -28.48
CA THR A 120 16.77 -13.87 -27.66
C THR A 120 16.49 -13.51 -26.19
N LYS A 121 15.80 -14.42 -25.50
CA LYS A 121 15.61 -14.33 -24.05
C LYS A 121 16.94 -14.34 -23.30
N LYS A 122 17.88 -15.15 -23.77
CA LYS A 122 19.21 -15.29 -23.14
C LYS A 122 19.97 -13.96 -23.18
N THR A 123 20.01 -13.29 -24.35
CA THR A 123 20.65 -11.97 -24.49
C THR A 123 19.96 -10.90 -23.64
N ALA A 124 18.62 -10.94 -23.53
CA ALA A 124 17.90 -10.02 -22.65
C ALA A 124 18.26 -10.23 -21.18
N LEU A 125 18.36 -11.49 -20.71
CA LEU A 125 18.72 -11.82 -19.34
C LEU A 125 20.16 -11.42 -19.01
N SER A 126 21.12 -11.71 -19.90
CA SER A 126 22.54 -11.44 -19.70
C SER A 126 22.93 -9.97 -19.91
N ALA A 127 22.05 -9.17 -20.55
CA ALA A 127 22.33 -7.77 -20.77
C ALA A 127 22.53 -7.05 -19.43
N TYR A 128 23.69 -6.41 -19.27
CA TYR A 128 23.92 -5.52 -18.15
C TYR A 128 22.95 -4.34 -18.23
N ILE A 129 22.51 -3.83 -17.07
CA ILE A 129 21.63 -2.65 -17.03
C ILE A 129 22.45 -1.44 -17.49
N MET A 130 22.48 -1.23 -18.82
CA MET A 130 23.19 -0.09 -19.39
C MET A 130 22.45 1.20 -19.02
N THR A 131 23.22 2.21 -18.64
CA THR A 131 22.73 3.56 -18.36
C THR A 131 22.40 4.34 -19.64
N GLN A 132 22.78 3.84 -20.81
CA GLN A 132 22.61 4.53 -22.08
C GLN A 132 21.22 4.24 -22.69
N ASN A 133 20.43 5.31 -22.83
CA ASN A 133 19.13 5.36 -23.50
C ASN A 133 18.04 4.35 -23.08
N PRO A 134 17.81 4.09 -21.79
CA PRO A 134 16.65 3.30 -21.40
C PRO A 134 15.36 4.10 -21.63
N THR A 135 14.34 3.42 -22.12
CA THR A 135 13.00 4.00 -22.13
C THR A 135 12.42 3.89 -20.73
N PHE A 136 11.98 5.02 -20.17
CA PHE A 136 11.30 5.05 -18.88
C PHE A 136 9.80 5.20 -19.06
N THR A 137 9.05 4.43 -18.30
CA THR A 137 7.61 4.65 -18.12
C THR A 137 7.39 4.90 -16.65
N ARG A 138 6.69 5.97 -16.32
CA ARG A 138 6.31 6.31 -14.95
C ARG A 138 4.81 6.25 -14.78
N ALA A 139 4.39 5.70 -13.67
CA ALA A 139 2.99 5.68 -13.29
C ALA A 139 2.85 5.89 -11.78
N ALA A 140 1.97 6.79 -11.40
CA ALA A 140 1.51 6.83 -10.03
C ALA A 140 0.60 5.63 -9.78
N PHE A 141 0.70 5.03 -8.60
CA PHE A 141 -0.19 3.95 -8.18
C PHE A 141 -0.84 4.28 -6.84
N LYS A 142 -2.04 3.74 -6.67
CA LYS A 142 -2.79 3.78 -5.42
C LYS A 142 -3.34 2.39 -5.17
N LEU A 143 -3.04 1.84 -4.00
CA LEU A 143 -3.50 0.53 -3.56
C LEU A 143 -4.34 0.71 -2.31
N LEU A 144 -5.50 0.09 -2.29
CA LEU A 144 -6.44 0.10 -1.16
C LEU A 144 -6.45 -1.29 -0.52
N TYR A 145 -6.24 -1.32 0.78
CA TYR A 145 -6.21 -2.53 1.60
C TYR A 145 -7.29 -2.47 2.66
N VAL A 146 -7.82 -3.62 3.00
CA VAL A 146 -8.65 -3.85 4.19
C VAL A 146 -7.95 -4.81 5.12
N LEU A 147 -8.19 -4.67 6.42
CA LEU A 147 -7.69 -5.61 7.42
C LEU A 147 -8.77 -6.66 7.67
N GLU A 148 -8.50 -7.91 7.27
CA GLU A 148 -9.36 -9.08 7.44
C GLU A 148 -8.58 -10.16 8.21
N ASP A 149 -9.13 -10.67 9.30
CA ASP A 149 -8.53 -11.74 10.12
C ASP A 149 -7.04 -11.49 10.47
N GLY A 150 -6.71 -10.24 10.79
CA GLY A 150 -5.35 -9.81 11.13
C GLY A 150 -4.38 -9.70 9.95
N LYS A 151 -4.86 -9.81 8.72
CA LYS A 151 -4.06 -9.70 7.49
C LYS A 151 -4.52 -8.56 6.62
N TRP A 152 -3.57 -7.88 5.98
CA TRP A 152 -3.86 -6.88 4.97
C TRP A 152 -4.20 -7.55 3.64
N VAL A 153 -5.41 -7.31 3.13
CA VAL A 153 -5.92 -7.83 1.85
C VAL A 153 -6.08 -6.68 0.88
N LEU A 154 -5.55 -6.83 -0.34
CA LEU A 154 -5.68 -5.83 -1.39
C LEU A 154 -7.12 -5.83 -1.94
N GLU A 155 -7.86 -4.74 -1.70
CA GLU A 155 -9.24 -4.55 -2.19
C GLU A 155 -9.25 -3.96 -3.60
N GLU A 156 -8.42 -2.95 -3.86
CA GLU A 156 -8.40 -2.25 -5.14
C GLU A 156 -7.01 -1.72 -5.47
N GLY A 157 -6.66 -1.75 -6.76
CA GLY A 157 -5.46 -1.12 -7.30
C GLY A 157 -5.79 -0.16 -8.44
N GLN A 158 -5.19 1.02 -8.44
CA GLN A 158 -5.35 2.05 -9.45
C GLN A 158 -3.99 2.54 -9.95
N LEU A 159 -3.92 2.87 -11.27
CA LEU A 159 -2.77 3.49 -11.93
C LEU A 159 -3.17 4.80 -12.58
N ALA A 160 -2.25 5.74 -12.60
CA ALA A 160 -2.35 6.95 -13.40
C ALA A 160 -1.01 7.24 -14.08
N PRO A 161 -1.00 7.74 -15.34
CA PRO A 161 0.22 8.27 -15.93
C PRO A 161 0.80 9.36 -15.03
N PHE A 162 2.12 9.40 -14.91
CA PHE A 162 2.82 10.39 -14.09
C PHE A 162 3.89 11.10 -14.93
N ASP A 163 3.79 12.42 -15.00
CA ASP A 163 4.77 13.28 -15.65
C ASP A 163 5.67 13.91 -14.58
N GLU A 164 6.93 13.50 -14.56
CA GLU A 164 7.91 13.97 -13.58
C GLU A 164 8.29 15.44 -13.81
N GLY A 165 8.33 15.89 -15.07
CA GLY A 165 8.72 17.26 -15.40
C GLY A 165 7.74 18.30 -14.88
N THR A 166 6.46 17.97 -14.87
CA THR A 166 5.39 18.85 -14.37
C THR A 166 4.86 18.45 -13.00
N GLY A 167 5.24 17.26 -12.51
CA GLY A 167 4.67 16.65 -11.30
C GLY A 167 3.18 16.30 -11.44
N ARG A 168 2.62 16.38 -12.66
CA ARG A 168 1.20 16.16 -12.91
C ARG A 168 0.89 14.67 -13.03
N GLN A 169 -0.22 14.31 -12.43
CA GLN A 169 -0.80 12.98 -12.49
C GLN A 169 -2.02 13.00 -13.41
N GLY A 170 -2.11 12.02 -14.30
CA GLY A 170 -3.28 11.84 -15.15
C GLY A 170 -4.45 11.18 -14.41
N SER A 171 -5.49 10.81 -15.16
CA SER A 171 -6.67 10.14 -14.60
C SER A 171 -6.33 8.74 -14.09
N TRP A 172 -6.89 8.39 -12.91
CA TRP A 172 -6.79 7.07 -12.32
C TRP A 172 -7.57 6.04 -13.15
N LYS A 173 -6.95 4.90 -13.39
CA LYS A 173 -7.57 3.74 -14.04
C LYS A 173 -7.39 2.53 -13.14
N PRO A 174 -8.40 1.67 -13.00
CA PRO A 174 -8.26 0.45 -12.22
C PRO A 174 -7.19 -0.45 -12.85
N ILE A 175 -6.30 -0.98 -12.00
CA ILE A 175 -5.33 -2.00 -12.39
C ILE A 175 -6.00 -3.36 -12.27
N TRP A 176 -6.75 -3.52 -11.18
CA TRP A 176 -7.41 -4.73 -10.78
C TRP A 176 -8.53 -4.40 -9.79
N SER A 177 -9.61 -5.16 -9.90
CA SER A 177 -10.66 -5.24 -8.90
C SER A 177 -11.24 -6.66 -8.95
N PRO A 178 -11.40 -7.34 -7.79
CA PRO A 178 -12.01 -8.66 -7.76
C PRO A 178 -13.44 -8.67 -8.33
N TYR A 179 -14.11 -7.51 -8.27
CA TYR A 179 -15.51 -7.34 -8.69
C TYR A 179 -15.70 -7.13 -10.19
N HIS A 180 -14.65 -6.90 -10.96
CA HIS A 180 -14.78 -6.51 -12.38
C HIS A 180 -14.20 -7.51 -13.37
N GLY A 181 -13.89 -8.75 -12.97
CA GLY A 181 -13.38 -9.80 -13.88
C GLY A 181 -12.13 -9.34 -14.65
N GLY A 182 -11.36 -8.43 -14.06
CA GLY A 182 -10.44 -7.54 -14.74
C GLY A 182 -9.38 -8.24 -15.56
N THR A 183 -9.28 -7.80 -16.79
CA THR A 183 -8.08 -8.01 -17.60
C THR A 183 -6.88 -7.46 -16.84
N ARG A 184 -6.08 -8.37 -16.31
CA ARG A 184 -4.77 -8.03 -15.68
C ARG A 184 -4.00 -7.21 -16.71
N ASP A 185 -3.77 -5.93 -16.41
CA ASP A 185 -2.76 -5.20 -17.18
C ASP A 185 -1.44 -5.96 -16.96
N ARG A 186 -0.97 -6.64 -18.02
CA ARG A 186 0.22 -7.49 -17.98
C ARG A 186 1.46 -6.75 -17.46
N ARG A 187 1.45 -5.42 -17.49
CA ARG A 187 2.51 -4.57 -16.96
C ARG A 187 2.63 -4.63 -15.43
N TRP A 188 1.52 -4.99 -14.74
CA TRP A 188 1.45 -5.07 -13.29
C TRP A 188 1.28 -6.50 -12.77
N GLY A 189 1.18 -7.50 -13.66
CA GLY A 189 0.91 -8.88 -13.25
C GLY A 189 1.93 -9.46 -12.27
N LEU A 190 3.22 -9.14 -12.47
CA LEU A 190 4.31 -9.57 -11.57
C LEU A 190 4.31 -8.77 -10.27
N ILE A 191 4.14 -7.45 -10.36
CA ILE A 191 4.10 -6.57 -9.20
C ILE A 191 2.92 -6.92 -8.30
N TYR A 192 1.76 -7.21 -8.91
CA TYR A 192 0.55 -7.60 -8.20
C TYR A 192 0.78 -8.76 -7.22
N GLU A 193 1.57 -9.77 -7.60
CA GLU A 193 1.82 -10.92 -6.74
C GLU A 193 2.51 -10.56 -5.42
N TYR A 194 3.36 -9.56 -5.41
CA TYR A 194 4.07 -9.10 -4.21
C TYR A 194 3.22 -8.15 -3.35
N TRP A 195 2.25 -7.47 -3.96
CA TRP A 195 1.41 -6.47 -3.31
C TRP A 195 0.04 -7.00 -2.87
N ALA A 196 -0.33 -8.20 -3.30
CA ALA A 196 -1.62 -8.81 -2.99
C ALA A 196 -1.56 -9.95 -1.95
N LYS A 197 -0.35 -10.34 -1.51
CA LYS A 197 -0.18 -11.54 -0.63
C LYS A 197 0.44 -11.17 0.69
#